data_7294c7429bd1b935203f2978d1c57883
#
_entry.id   7294c7429bd1b935203f2978d1c57883
#
_cell.length_a   1.000
_cell.length_b   1.000
_cell.length_c   1.000
_cell.angle_alpha   90.00
_cell.angle_beta   90.00
_cell.angle_gamma   90.00
#
_symmetry.space_group_name_H-M   'P 1'
#
loop_
_entity.id
_entity.type
_entity.pdbx_description
1 polymer ?
#
loop_
_entity_poly.entity_id
_entity_poly.type
_entity_poly.pdbx_seq_one_letter_code
_entity_poly.pdbx_strand_id
1 'polypeptide(L)'
;MDQSVRRYGARFTGRTAVVTGAASGIGAATAERLAREEAAVVLVDIADERGQAVVDGITKDGGHARYVHADVAAEDDWARIVTAAHDYGPVDVLISNAYTVDVAPAHELSPESWQRQLAVNLTASFLGFKAVLPDLRAHRGAVALTSSVHAHAGIPGHPAYAAAKGALLSLCGQLAVEYGPEVRVNAVLPGPILTGAWDGVTPAERERSIAQTAVRRFGTPEEVAAAIAFLCADEASYITGSRLVVDGGWSVVKDSV
;
A
#
# COMPACT_ATOMS: atom_id res chain seq x y z
N MET A 1 16.37 -26.97 -6.30
CA MET A 1 16.95 -25.65 -6.59
C MET A 1 16.89 -24.87 -5.32
N ASP A 2 18.04 -24.63 -4.73
CA ASP A 2 18.18 -23.91 -3.47
C ASP A 2 17.76 -22.44 -3.68
N GLN A 3 16.60 -22.06 -3.15
CA GLN A 3 16.23 -20.66 -3.01
C GLN A 3 17.03 -20.12 -1.83
N SER A 4 18.31 -19.82 -2.09
CA SER A 4 19.10 -19.02 -1.16
C SER A 4 18.30 -17.78 -0.82
N VAL A 5 17.80 -17.73 0.42
CA VAL A 5 17.15 -16.57 1.02
C VAL A 5 17.98 -15.34 0.65
N ARG A 6 17.48 -14.52 -0.27
CA ARG A 6 18.11 -13.22 -0.54
C ARG A 6 18.04 -12.46 0.78
N ARG A 7 19.15 -12.37 1.49
CA ARG A 7 19.27 -11.50 2.65
C ARG A 7 19.16 -10.08 2.14
N TYR A 8 17.98 -9.51 2.25
CA TYR A 8 17.83 -8.07 2.13
C TYR A 8 18.63 -7.44 3.28
N GLY A 9 19.31 -6.31 3.05
CA GLY A 9 19.97 -5.61 4.14
C GLY A 9 18.97 -5.20 5.22
N ALA A 10 19.40 -5.09 6.45
CA ALA A 10 18.59 -4.72 7.63
C ALA A 10 18.28 -3.20 7.64
N ARG A 11 17.52 -2.73 6.64
CA ARG A 11 17.25 -1.29 6.45
C ARG A 11 16.30 -0.68 7.47
N PHE A 12 15.54 -1.52 8.18
CA PHE A 12 14.50 -1.08 9.11
C PHE A 12 14.74 -1.58 10.55
N THR A 13 15.98 -1.93 10.88
CA THR A 13 16.36 -2.34 12.25
C THR A 13 15.94 -1.28 13.26
N GLY A 14 15.16 -1.70 14.27
CA GLY A 14 14.67 -0.83 15.34
C GLY A 14 13.54 0.11 14.92
N ARG A 15 12.97 -0.05 13.72
CA ARG A 15 11.83 0.75 13.23
C ARG A 15 10.52 -0.01 13.37
N THR A 16 9.45 0.73 13.68
CA THR A 16 8.09 0.23 13.72
C THR A 16 7.32 0.68 12.46
N ALA A 17 6.73 -0.28 11.76
CA ALA A 17 5.93 -0.04 10.56
C ALA A 17 4.46 -0.42 10.79
N VAL A 18 3.54 0.43 10.33
CA VAL A 18 2.11 0.14 10.24
C VAL A 18 1.75 -0.07 8.77
N VAL A 19 1.14 -1.23 8.44
CA VAL A 19 0.72 -1.59 7.08
C VAL A 19 -0.77 -1.85 7.07
N THR A 20 -1.54 -1.07 6.30
CA THR A 20 -2.98 -1.27 6.16
C THR A 20 -3.33 -2.12 4.95
N GLY A 21 -4.45 -2.89 5.04
CA GLY A 21 -4.79 -3.87 4.01
C GLY A 21 -3.76 -4.99 3.94
N ALA A 22 -3.24 -5.40 5.10
CA ALA A 22 -2.08 -6.28 5.23
C ALA A 22 -2.40 -7.78 5.25
N ALA A 23 -3.68 -8.16 5.15
CA ALA A 23 -4.09 -9.57 5.16
C ALA A 23 -3.89 -10.27 3.80
N SER A 24 -3.55 -9.55 2.72
CA SER A 24 -3.36 -10.14 1.40
C SER A 24 -2.59 -9.24 0.44
N GLY A 25 -2.20 -9.80 -0.70
CA GLY A 25 -1.69 -9.06 -1.86
C GLY A 25 -0.50 -8.16 -1.54
N ILE A 26 -0.53 -6.92 -2.03
CA ILE A 26 0.56 -5.94 -1.87
C ILE A 26 0.83 -5.63 -0.40
N GLY A 27 -0.23 -5.52 0.42
CA GLY A 27 -0.09 -5.23 1.85
C GLY A 27 0.63 -6.34 2.60
N ALA A 28 0.24 -7.61 2.40
CA ALA A 28 0.89 -8.76 3.00
C ALA A 28 2.37 -8.86 2.56
N ALA A 29 2.63 -8.78 1.25
CA ALA A 29 3.99 -8.82 0.72
C ALA A 29 4.86 -7.65 1.25
N THR A 30 4.26 -6.47 1.48
CA THR A 30 4.96 -5.32 2.07
C THR A 30 5.29 -5.57 3.54
N ALA A 31 4.33 -6.10 4.33
CA ALA A 31 4.56 -6.45 5.71
C ALA A 31 5.69 -7.49 5.86
N GLU A 32 5.63 -8.57 5.08
CA GLU A 32 6.68 -9.58 5.03
C GLU A 32 8.02 -8.99 4.60
N ARG A 33 8.04 -8.11 3.61
CA ARG A 33 9.25 -7.47 3.14
C ARG A 33 9.91 -6.61 4.22
N LEU A 34 9.13 -5.75 4.89
CA LEU A 34 9.62 -4.90 5.96
C LEU A 34 10.14 -5.72 7.15
N ALA A 35 9.42 -6.79 7.53
CA ALA A 35 9.84 -7.69 8.59
C ALA A 35 11.16 -8.44 8.27
N ARG A 36 11.35 -8.89 7.02
CA ARG A 36 12.61 -9.48 6.55
C ARG A 36 13.78 -8.50 6.56
N GLU A 37 13.49 -7.21 6.57
CA GLU A 37 14.47 -6.12 6.69
C GLU A 37 14.52 -5.53 8.12
N GLU A 38 14.08 -6.35 9.10
CA GLU A 38 14.16 -6.12 10.55
C GLU A 38 13.24 -5.02 11.10
N ALA A 39 12.17 -4.65 10.41
CA ALA A 39 11.09 -3.84 11.01
C ALA A 39 10.26 -4.70 11.97
N ALA A 40 9.76 -4.10 13.06
CA ALA A 40 8.56 -4.59 13.74
C ALA A 40 7.32 -4.09 12.98
N VAL A 41 6.39 -4.99 12.63
CA VAL A 41 5.29 -4.66 11.72
C VAL A 41 3.93 -4.86 12.38
N VAL A 42 3.10 -3.82 12.37
CA VAL A 42 1.69 -3.90 12.74
C VAL A 42 0.86 -4.04 11.47
N LEU A 43 0.23 -5.20 11.33
CA LEU A 43 -0.65 -5.54 10.22
C LEU A 43 -2.08 -5.12 10.56
N VAL A 44 -2.68 -4.27 9.74
CA VAL A 44 -4.03 -3.75 9.95
C VAL A 44 -4.94 -4.22 8.83
N ASP A 45 -6.01 -4.92 9.16
CA ASP A 45 -7.02 -5.39 8.21
C ASP A 45 -8.33 -5.71 8.93
N ILE A 46 -9.39 -5.99 8.16
CA ILE A 46 -10.68 -6.51 8.67
C ILE A 46 -10.78 -8.05 8.52
N ALA A 47 -9.82 -8.69 7.88
CA ALA A 47 -9.83 -10.12 7.55
C ALA A 47 -8.94 -10.90 8.54
N ASP A 48 -9.49 -11.25 9.70
CA ASP A 48 -8.77 -11.79 10.87
C ASP A 48 -7.92 -13.02 10.55
N GLU A 49 -8.54 -14.05 9.97
CA GLU A 49 -7.86 -15.32 9.72
C GLU A 49 -6.65 -15.15 8.77
N ARG A 50 -6.85 -14.34 7.72
CA ARG A 50 -5.77 -14.07 6.75
C ARG A 50 -4.68 -13.19 7.34
N GLY A 51 -5.07 -12.16 8.10
CA GLY A 51 -4.10 -11.28 8.77
C GLY A 51 -3.25 -12.04 9.78
N GLN A 52 -3.87 -12.93 10.57
CA GLN A 52 -3.13 -13.77 11.51
C GLN A 52 -2.19 -14.75 10.79
N ALA A 53 -2.62 -15.34 9.66
CA ALA A 53 -1.76 -16.23 8.88
C ALA A 53 -0.49 -15.52 8.36
N VAL A 54 -0.58 -14.25 7.98
CA VAL A 54 0.60 -13.46 7.59
C VAL A 54 1.52 -13.22 8.79
N VAL A 55 0.97 -12.88 9.96
CA VAL A 55 1.75 -12.74 11.21
C VAL A 55 2.49 -14.04 11.55
N ASP A 56 1.79 -15.17 11.49
CA ASP A 56 2.37 -16.48 11.79
C ASP A 56 3.55 -16.80 10.85
N GLY A 57 3.40 -16.47 9.55
CA GLY A 57 4.47 -16.60 8.56
C GLY A 57 5.70 -15.74 8.91
N ILE A 58 5.48 -14.46 9.20
CA ILE A 58 6.56 -13.53 9.59
C ILE A 58 7.27 -14.00 10.86
N THR A 59 6.50 -14.43 11.87
CA THR A 59 7.05 -14.88 13.15
C THR A 59 7.83 -16.18 13.01
N LYS A 60 7.35 -17.12 12.19
CA LYS A 60 8.06 -18.36 11.86
C LYS A 60 9.41 -18.11 11.20
N ASP A 61 9.50 -17.06 10.40
CA ASP A 61 10.74 -16.63 9.74
C ASP A 61 11.64 -15.79 10.66
N GLY A 62 11.24 -15.59 11.94
CA GLY A 62 12.01 -14.88 12.96
C GLY A 62 11.78 -13.36 12.97
N GLY A 63 10.81 -12.84 12.23
CA GLY A 63 10.42 -11.43 12.25
C GLY A 63 9.48 -11.08 13.41
N HIS A 64 9.25 -9.79 13.60
CA HIS A 64 8.33 -9.26 14.61
C HIS A 64 7.09 -8.71 13.93
N ALA A 65 5.93 -9.29 14.20
CA ALA A 65 4.66 -8.85 13.63
C ALA A 65 3.50 -9.00 14.61
N ARG A 66 2.49 -8.15 14.46
CA ARG A 66 1.22 -8.20 15.19
C ARG A 66 0.07 -7.86 14.26
N TYR A 67 -1.04 -8.55 14.41
CA TYR A 67 -2.28 -8.23 13.73
C TYR A 67 -3.19 -7.34 14.61
N VAL A 68 -3.85 -6.37 13.97
CA VAL A 68 -4.88 -5.52 14.58
C VAL A 68 -6.10 -5.52 13.65
N HIS A 69 -7.23 -6.05 14.14
CA HIS A 69 -8.51 -5.88 13.46
C HIS A 69 -8.96 -4.43 13.54
N ALA A 70 -9.06 -3.76 12.40
CA ALA A 70 -9.53 -2.37 12.35
C ALA A 70 -10.11 -2.03 10.97
N ASP A 71 -11.19 -1.23 10.97
CA ASP A 71 -11.65 -0.53 9.78
C ASP A 71 -10.91 0.80 9.66
N VAL A 72 -10.00 0.90 8.72
CA VAL A 72 -9.18 2.11 8.52
C VAL A 72 -10.00 3.38 8.23
N ALA A 73 -11.27 3.24 7.83
CA ALA A 73 -12.19 4.34 7.61
C ALA A 73 -12.82 4.86 8.92
N ALA A 74 -12.68 4.13 10.04
CA ALA A 74 -13.14 4.52 11.36
C ALA A 74 -12.02 5.25 12.11
N GLU A 75 -12.23 6.53 12.45
CA GLU A 75 -11.19 7.34 13.13
C GLU A 75 -10.80 6.75 14.50
N ASP A 76 -11.78 6.21 15.26
CA ASP A 76 -11.54 5.63 16.58
C ASP A 76 -10.64 4.38 16.53
N ASP A 77 -10.64 3.64 15.43
CA ASP A 77 -9.80 2.45 15.26
C ASP A 77 -8.31 2.79 15.21
N TRP A 78 -7.96 3.98 14.76
CA TRP A 78 -6.56 4.42 14.70
C TRP A 78 -5.90 4.54 16.06
N ALA A 79 -6.66 4.87 17.12
CA ALA A 79 -6.11 4.89 18.48
C ALA A 79 -5.64 3.49 18.92
N ARG A 80 -6.39 2.43 18.56
CA ARG A 80 -5.99 1.03 18.83
C ARG A 80 -4.76 0.61 18.02
N ILE A 81 -4.70 1.03 16.75
CA ILE A 81 -3.56 0.75 15.87
C ILE A 81 -2.29 1.37 16.43
N VAL A 82 -2.32 2.66 16.81
CA VAL A 82 -1.18 3.37 17.39
C VAL A 82 -0.76 2.74 18.72
N THR A 83 -1.71 2.41 19.59
CA THR A 83 -1.42 1.73 20.85
C THR A 83 -0.68 0.40 20.61
N ALA A 84 -1.15 -0.40 19.66
CA ALA A 84 -0.52 -1.67 19.34
C ALA A 84 0.89 -1.48 18.72
N ALA A 85 1.12 -0.41 17.95
CA ALA A 85 2.43 -0.09 17.40
C ALA A 85 3.42 0.31 18.50
N HIS A 86 2.98 1.07 19.49
CA HIS A 86 3.79 1.52 20.60
C HIS A 86 4.32 0.39 21.52
N ASP A 87 3.76 -0.82 21.44
CA ASP A 87 4.36 -2.00 22.11
C ASP A 87 5.73 -2.39 21.48
N TYR A 88 5.98 -1.98 20.24
CA TYR A 88 7.28 -2.15 19.57
C TYR A 88 8.13 -0.88 19.61
N GLY A 89 7.49 0.28 19.58
CA GLY A 89 8.12 1.59 19.55
C GLY A 89 7.27 2.60 18.78
N PRO A 90 7.72 3.85 18.67
CA PRO A 90 7.04 4.87 17.88
C PRO A 90 6.96 4.47 16.41
N VAL A 91 5.92 4.94 15.71
CA VAL A 91 5.72 4.61 14.30
C VAL A 91 6.68 5.39 13.41
N ASP A 92 7.61 4.68 12.77
CA ASP A 92 8.57 5.25 11.82
C ASP A 92 8.08 5.20 10.37
N VAL A 93 7.22 4.21 10.04
CA VAL A 93 6.77 3.95 8.68
C VAL A 93 5.26 3.70 8.66
N LEU A 94 4.55 4.44 7.81
CA LEU A 94 3.13 4.19 7.51
C LEU A 94 2.96 3.77 6.05
N ILE A 95 2.38 2.59 5.83
CA ILE A 95 1.96 2.11 4.51
C ILE A 95 0.44 2.15 4.43
N SER A 96 -0.09 3.16 3.74
CA SER A 96 -1.52 3.29 3.47
C SER A 96 -1.85 2.53 2.19
N ASN A 97 -2.29 1.27 2.35
CA ASN A 97 -2.50 0.34 1.24
C ASN A 97 -3.91 -0.24 1.20
N ALA A 98 -4.66 -0.24 2.28
CA ALA A 98 -6.04 -0.74 2.31
C ALA A 98 -6.88 -0.14 1.18
N TYR A 99 -7.71 -0.96 0.53
CA TYR A 99 -8.60 -0.51 -0.52
C TYR A 99 -9.91 -1.30 -0.54
N THR A 100 -10.91 -0.70 -1.14
CA THR A 100 -12.14 -1.37 -1.57
C THR A 100 -12.54 -0.86 -2.94
N VAL A 101 -13.19 -1.70 -3.72
CA VAL A 101 -13.71 -1.35 -5.04
C VAL A 101 -15.06 -2.04 -5.24
N ASP A 102 -16.00 -1.26 -5.76
CA ASP A 102 -17.27 -1.74 -6.29
C ASP A 102 -17.33 -1.31 -7.76
N VAL A 103 -17.40 -2.28 -8.65
CA VAL A 103 -17.27 -2.07 -10.08
C VAL A 103 -18.64 -1.81 -10.68
N ALA A 104 -18.92 -0.56 -11.01
CA ALA A 104 -20.15 -0.13 -11.65
C ALA A 104 -19.93 1.14 -12.47
N PRO A 105 -20.64 1.33 -13.60
CA PRO A 105 -20.63 2.60 -14.32
C PRO A 105 -21.11 3.75 -13.41
N ALA A 106 -20.64 4.97 -13.65
CA ALA A 106 -20.92 6.11 -12.78
C ALA A 106 -22.42 6.38 -12.51
N HIS A 107 -23.28 6.10 -13.49
CA HIS A 107 -24.73 6.31 -13.37
C HIS A 107 -25.46 5.18 -12.62
N GLU A 108 -24.79 4.07 -12.34
CA GLU A 108 -25.33 2.92 -11.60
C GLU A 108 -24.71 2.80 -10.19
N LEU A 109 -23.56 3.45 -9.96
CA LEU A 109 -22.90 3.41 -8.65
C LEU A 109 -23.72 4.17 -7.62
N SER A 110 -24.10 3.52 -6.52
CA SER A 110 -24.86 4.19 -5.46
C SER A 110 -24.02 5.22 -4.71
N PRO A 111 -24.64 6.28 -4.14
CA PRO A 111 -23.96 7.25 -3.29
C PRO A 111 -23.27 6.59 -2.08
N GLU A 112 -23.86 5.56 -1.50
CA GLU A 112 -23.33 4.82 -0.35
C GLU A 112 -22.04 4.09 -0.74
N SER A 113 -22.03 3.39 -1.88
CA SER A 113 -20.83 2.74 -2.40
C SER A 113 -19.73 3.76 -2.75
N TRP A 114 -20.10 4.87 -3.39
CA TRP A 114 -19.19 5.99 -3.65
C TRP A 114 -18.52 6.47 -2.35
N GLN A 115 -19.32 6.78 -1.31
CA GLN A 115 -18.80 7.27 -0.03
C GLN A 115 -17.92 6.23 0.65
N ARG A 116 -18.32 4.94 0.65
CA ARG A 116 -17.50 3.87 1.25
C ARG A 116 -16.15 3.74 0.55
N GLN A 117 -16.14 3.80 -0.78
CA GLN A 117 -14.88 3.73 -1.54
C GLN A 117 -13.98 4.93 -1.25
N LEU A 118 -14.52 6.15 -1.16
CA LEU A 118 -13.72 7.32 -0.74
C LEU A 118 -13.23 7.22 0.70
N ALA A 119 -14.07 6.73 1.61
CA ALA A 119 -13.69 6.56 3.01
C ALA A 119 -12.49 5.62 3.17
N VAL A 120 -12.51 4.46 2.51
CA VAL A 120 -11.42 3.47 2.62
C VAL A 120 -10.20 3.85 1.79
N ASN A 121 -10.41 4.28 0.53
CA ASN A 121 -9.29 4.47 -0.40
C ASN A 121 -8.57 5.81 -0.25
N LEU A 122 -9.21 6.82 0.37
CA LEU A 122 -8.67 8.18 0.49
C LEU A 122 -8.69 8.67 1.94
N THR A 123 -9.87 8.76 2.57
CA THR A 123 -10.00 9.34 3.92
C THR A 123 -9.17 8.58 4.94
N ALA A 124 -9.11 7.25 4.84
CA ALA A 124 -8.28 6.40 5.69
C ALA A 124 -6.80 6.79 5.65
N SER A 125 -6.26 7.20 4.49
CA SER A 125 -4.87 7.67 4.38
C SER A 125 -4.64 8.96 5.17
N PHE A 126 -5.61 9.87 5.15
CA PHE A 126 -5.57 11.09 5.96
C PHE A 126 -5.68 10.78 7.45
N LEU A 127 -6.62 9.93 7.86
CA LEU A 127 -6.80 9.52 9.26
C LEU A 127 -5.55 8.85 9.82
N GLY A 128 -4.99 7.90 9.06
CA GLY A 128 -3.77 7.21 9.45
C GLY A 128 -2.58 8.15 9.58
N PHE A 129 -2.37 9.02 8.58
CA PHE A 129 -1.32 10.02 8.66
C PHE A 129 -1.47 10.91 9.90
N LYS A 130 -2.68 11.44 10.15
CA LYS A 130 -2.99 12.26 11.32
C LYS A 130 -2.67 11.54 12.64
N ALA A 131 -3.03 10.26 12.74
CA ALA A 131 -2.87 9.47 13.95
C ALA A 131 -1.39 9.21 14.30
N VAL A 132 -0.55 8.93 13.30
CA VAL A 132 0.87 8.60 13.52
C VAL A 132 1.82 9.79 13.33
N LEU A 133 1.31 10.97 12.95
CA LEU A 133 2.12 12.16 12.68
C LEU A 133 3.05 12.57 13.82
N PRO A 134 2.66 12.52 15.11
CA PRO A 134 3.58 12.86 16.19
C PRO A 134 4.86 12.02 16.18
N ASP A 135 4.73 10.72 15.96
CA ASP A 135 5.84 9.77 15.90
C ASP A 135 6.68 10.00 14.64
N LEU A 136 6.03 10.09 13.47
CA LEU A 136 6.72 10.35 12.20
C LEU A 136 7.59 11.61 12.26
N ARG A 137 7.08 12.69 12.86
CA ARG A 137 7.84 13.93 12.99
C ARG A 137 9.03 13.78 13.93
N ALA A 138 8.86 13.12 15.08
CA ALA A 138 9.91 12.92 16.06
C ALA A 138 11.06 12.06 15.53
N HIS A 139 10.76 11.11 14.63
CA HIS A 139 11.69 10.09 14.14
C HIS A 139 12.10 10.24 12.68
N ARG A 140 11.70 11.35 12.02
CA ARG A 140 11.93 11.57 10.58
C ARG A 140 11.40 10.41 9.72
N GLY A 141 10.15 10.05 9.99
CA GLY A 141 9.49 8.90 9.41
C GLY A 141 9.18 9.04 7.93
N ALA A 142 8.67 7.95 7.37
CA ALA A 142 8.30 7.86 5.96
C ALA A 142 6.88 7.29 5.78
N VAL A 143 6.17 7.81 4.79
CA VAL A 143 4.84 7.36 4.40
C VAL A 143 4.85 6.94 2.93
N ALA A 144 4.29 5.76 2.65
CA ALA A 144 3.98 5.33 1.29
C ALA A 144 2.47 5.17 1.11
N LEU A 145 1.92 5.88 0.12
CA LEU A 145 0.52 5.79 -0.28
C LEU A 145 0.40 4.88 -1.50
N THR A 146 -0.37 3.79 -1.40
CA THR A 146 -0.64 2.91 -2.53
C THR A 146 -1.78 3.48 -3.38
N SER A 147 -1.42 4.22 -4.42
CA SER A 147 -2.32 4.71 -5.46
C SER A 147 -2.57 3.61 -6.51
N SER A 148 -2.68 3.94 -7.77
CA SER A 148 -2.88 3.03 -8.88
C SER A 148 -2.63 3.75 -10.21
N VAL A 149 -2.40 3.02 -11.30
CA VAL A 149 -2.46 3.56 -12.66
C VAL A 149 -3.84 4.14 -13.01
N HIS A 150 -4.92 3.73 -12.31
CA HIS A 150 -6.24 4.36 -12.41
C HIS A 150 -6.25 5.85 -12.02
N ALA A 151 -5.23 6.35 -11.34
CA ALA A 151 -5.07 7.77 -11.06
C ALA A 151 -4.79 8.62 -12.33
N HIS A 152 -4.30 7.97 -13.39
CA HIS A 152 -3.94 8.60 -14.66
C HIS A 152 -4.73 8.10 -15.86
N ALA A 153 -5.32 6.91 -15.75
CA ALA A 153 -6.03 6.26 -16.85
C ALA A 153 -7.44 5.87 -16.44
N GLY A 154 -8.42 6.23 -17.26
CA GLY A 154 -9.82 5.81 -17.09
C GLY A 154 -9.99 4.36 -17.47
N ILE A 155 -10.49 3.55 -16.55
CA ILE A 155 -10.88 2.17 -16.79
C ILE A 155 -12.39 2.06 -16.48
N PRO A 156 -13.23 1.53 -17.40
CA PRO A 156 -14.67 1.45 -17.20
C PRO A 156 -15.06 0.79 -15.87
N GLY A 157 -16.10 1.30 -15.24
CA GLY A 157 -16.65 0.73 -14.00
C GLY A 157 -15.94 1.13 -12.71
N HIS A 158 -14.97 2.05 -12.74
CA HIS A 158 -14.16 2.39 -11.56
C HIS A 158 -14.20 3.90 -11.17
N PRO A 159 -15.36 4.59 -11.20
CA PRO A 159 -15.38 6.04 -11.04
C PRO A 159 -14.90 6.50 -9.66
N ALA A 160 -15.38 5.89 -8.56
CA ALA A 160 -15.00 6.26 -7.21
C ALA A 160 -13.55 5.85 -6.89
N TYR A 161 -13.15 4.66 -7.33
CA TYR A 161 -11.78 4.18 -7.16
C TYR A 161 -10.77 5.08 -7.86
N ALA A 162 -11.00 5.41 -9.13
CA ALA A 162 -10.12 6.30 -9.90
C ALA A 162 -10.02 7.70 -9.26
N ALA A 163 -11.16 8.26 -8.83
CA ALA A 163 -11.20 9.55 -8.13
C ALA A 163 -10.36 9.52 -6.85
N ALA A 164 -10.53 8.48 -6.00
CA ALA A 164 -9.78 8.31 -4.77
C ALA A 164 -8.27 8.17 -5.04
N LYS A 165 -7.91 7.30 -6.01
CA LYS A 165 -6.49 7.05 -6.34
C LYS A 165 -5.81 8.26 -6.98
N GLY A 166 -6.54 9.07 -7.75
CA GLY A 166 -6.07 10.39 -8.22
C GLY A 166 -5.88 11.39 -7.09
N ALA A 167 -6.84 11.46 -6.16
CA ALA A 167 -6.76 12.34 -4.99
C ALA A 167 -5.57 12.00 -4.08
N LEU A 168 -5.19 10.72 -3.94
CA LEU A 168 -4.00 10.31 -3.19
C LEU A 168 -2.71 10.95 -3.74
N LEU A 169 -2.62 11.18 -5.05
CA LEU A 169 -1.43 11.82 -5.65
C LEU A 169 -1.34 13.30 -5.27
N SER A 170 -2.47 13.99 -5.20
CA SER A 170 -2.52 15.37 -4.72
C SER A 170 -2.22 15.44 -3.23
N LEU A 171 -2.80 14.54 -2.43
CA LEU A 171 -2.53 14.43 -0.99
C LEU A 171 -1.05 14.15 -0.72
N CYS A 172 -0.43 13.24 -1.46
CA CYS A 172 1.00 12.94 -1.37
C CYS A 172 1.86 14.20 -1.51
N GLY A 173 1.63 15.00 -2.55
CA GLY A 173 2.36 16.24 -2.78
C GLY A 173 2.12 17.27 -1.68
N GLN A 174 0.87 17.43 -1.22
CA GLN A 174 0.52 18.33 -0.15
C GLN A 174 1.23 17.98 1.16
N LEU A 175 1.13 16.71 1.60
CA LEU A 175 1.75 16.25 2.83
C LEU A 175 3.29 16.32 2.78
N ALA A 176 3.89 16.03 1.63
CA ALA A 176 5.34 16.14 1.44
C ALA A 176 5.86 17.57 1.64
N VAL A 177 5.11 18.57 1.17
CA VAL A 177 5.48 19.99 1.31
C VAL A 177 5.19 20.51 2.72
N GLU A 178 4.07 20.12 3.30
CA GLU A 178 3.60 20.63 4.58
C GLU A 178 4.42 20.09 5.77
N TYR A 179 4.89 18.84 5.68
CA TYR A 179 5.59 18.16 6.77
C TYR A 179 7.07 17.87 6.52
N GLY A 180 7.61 18.28 5.37
CA GLY A 180 9.06 18.31 5.17
C GLY A 180 9.72 19.42 6.01
N PRO A 181 10.94 19.20 6.50
CA PRO A 181 11.84 18.06 6.28
C PRO A 181 11.67 16.89 7.27
N GLU A 182 10.69 16.93 8.17
CA GLU A 182 10.57 15.92 9.23
C GLU A 182 9.97 14.60 8.71
N VAL A 183 9.06 14.66 7.71
CA VAL A 183 8.37 13.47 7.18
C VAL A 183 8.49 13.43 5.67
N ARG A 184 8.86 12.26 5.13
CA ARG A 184 8.81 12.00 3.69
C ARG A 184 7.50 11.29 3.33
N VAL A 185 6.82 11.77 2.30
CA VAL A 185 5.57 11.16 1.82
C VAL A 185 5.69 10.89 0.32
N ASN A 186 5.53 9.63 -0.09
CA ASN A 186 5.60 9.23 -1.49
C ASN A 186 4.41 8.33 -1.86
N ALA A 187 4.12 8.23 -3.15
CA ALA A 187 3.10 7.34 -3.67
C ALA A 187 3.69 6.29 -4.61
N VAL A 188 3.16 5.07 -4.57
CA VAL A 188 3.37 4.05 -5.59
C VAL A 188 2.11 3.90 -6.42
N LEU A 189 2.28 3.66 -7.73
CA LEU A 189 1.19 3.47 -8.67
C LEU A 189 1.33 2.09 -9.32
N PRO A 190 0.78 1.04 -8.69
CA PRO A 190 0.79 -0.29 -9.29
C PRO A 190 -0.07 -0.35 -10.55
N GLY A 191 0.38 -1.13 -11.53
CA GLY A 191 -0.41 -1.57 -12.68
C GLY A 191 -1.13 -2.89 -12.40
N PRO A 192 -1.26 -3.77 -13.39
CA PRO A 192 -1.85 -5.09 -13.22
C PRO A 192 -0.93 -6.00 -12.39
N ILE A 193 -1.26 -6.15 -11.11
CA ILE A 193 -0.54 -6.99 -10.14
C ILE A 193 -1.38 -8.22 -9.82
N LEU A 194 -0.79 -9.41 -9.89
CA LEU A 194 -1.48 -10.67 -9.62
C LEU A 194 -1.79 -10.81 -8.13
N THR A 195 -3.00 -10.48 -7.76
CA THR A 195 -3.56 -10.57 -6.40
C THR A 195 -4.95 -11.17 -6.45
N GLY A 196 -5.62 -11.36 -5.31
CA GLY A 196 -7.03 -11.76 -5.25
C GLY A 196 -8.00 -10.84 -6.02
N ALA A 197 -7.58 -9.63 -6.38
CA ALA A 197 -8.37 -8.75 -7.26
C ALA A 197 -8.63 -9.35 -8.66
N TRP A 198 -7.86 -10.37 -9.06
CA TRP A 198 -8.03 -11.09 -10.32
C TRP A 198 -8.81 -12.40 -10.17
N ASP A 199 -9.31 -12.72 -8.97
CA ASP A 199 -10.18 -13.86 -8.76
C ASP A 199 -11.50 -13.63 -9.48
N GLY A 200 -11.96 -14.61 -10.26
CA GLY A 200 -13.16 -14.48 -11.10
C GLY A 200 -12.96 -13.77 -12.44
N VAL A 201 -11.80 -13.16 -12.71
CA VAL A 201 -11.47 -12.61 -14.03
C VAL A 201 -11.11 -13.73 -15.00
N THR A 202 -11.73 -13.72 -16.18
CA THR A 202 -11.55 -14.79 -17.18
C THR A 202 -10.12 -14.83 -17.74
N PRO A 203 -9.63 -16.00 -18.21
CA PRO A 203 -8.32 -16.11 -18.84
C PRO A 203 -8.11 -15.13 -19.99
N ALA A 204 -9.12 -14.92 -20.84
CA ALA A 204 -9.05 -13.99 -21.97
C ALA A 204 -8.90 -12.52 -21.52
N GLU A 205 -9.53 -12.13 -20.42
CA GLU A 205 -9.36 -10.79 -19.84
C GLU A 205 -7.98 -10.61 -19.20
N ARG A 206 -7.48 -11.65 -18.54
CA ARG A 206 -6.10 -11.67 -17.99
C ARG A 206 -5.08 -11.53 -19.13
N GLU A 207 -5.22 -12.27 -20.23
CA GLU A 207 -4.34 -12.15 -21.40
C GLU A 207 -4.39 -10.75 -22.03
N ARG A 208 -5.58 -10.15 -22.15
CA ARG A 208 -5.71 -8.76 -22.63
C ARG A 208 -4.96 -7.77 -21.73
N SER A 209 -5.09 -7.93 -20.42
CA SER A 209 -4.38 -7.07 -19.46
C SER A 209 -2.85 -7.23 -19.57
N ILE A 210 -2.36 -8.46 -19.68
CA ILE A 210 -0.94 -8.77 -19.88
C ILE A 210 -0.43 -8.17 -21.20
N ALA A 211 -1.21 -8.28 -22.28
CA ALA A 211 -0.84 -7.75 -23.60
C ALA A 211 -0.67 -6.23 -23.59
N GLN A 212 -1.27 -5.53 -22.66
CA GLN A 212 -1.13 -4.08 -22.48
C GLN A 212 0.11 -3.68 -21.67
N THR A 213 0.87 -4.62 -21.12
CA THR A 213 2.13 -4.32 -20.44
C THR A 213 3.34 -4.49 -21.38
N ALA A 214 4.36 -3.64 -21.23
CA ALA A 214 5.59 -3.79 -22.02
C ALA A 214 6.35 -5.07 -21.63
N VAL A 215 6.27 -5.49 -20.35
CA VAL A 215 6.94 -6.70 -19.85
C VAL A 215 6.13 -7.99 -20.11
N ARG A 216 4.94 -7.89 -20.70
CA ARG A 216 4.09 -9.03 -21.12
C ARG A 216 3.78 -10.06 -20.01
N ARG A 217 3.63 -9.60 -18.79
CA ARG A 217 3.18 -10.39 -17.64
C ARG A 217 2.51 -9.51 -16.59
N PHE A 218 1.82 -10.13 -15.65
CA PHE A 218 1.46 -9.46 -14.41
C PHE A 218 2.72 -9.14 -13.60
N GLY A 219 2.66 -8.03 -12.85
CA GLY A 219 3.55 -7.82 -11.73
C GLY A 219 3.17 -8.71 -10.55
N THR A 220 4.08 -8.88 -9.60
CA THR A 220 3.82 -9.58 -8.34
C THR A 220 3.69 -8.60 -7.18
N PRO A 221 2.99 -8.95 -6.09
CA PRO A 221 2.94 -8.14 -4.88
C PRO A 221 4.32 -7.78 -4.35
N GLU A 222 5.29 -8.69 -4.44
CA GLU A 222 6.67 -8.51 -3.96
C GLU A 222 7.42 -7.45 -4.77
N GLU A 223 7.13 -7.30 -6.07
CA GLU A 223 7.73 -6.25 -6.90
C GLU A 223 7.25 -4.86 -6.45
N VAL A 224 5.98 -4.73 -6.08
CA VAL A 224 5.43 -3.48 -5.52
C VAL A 224 5.97 -3.25 -4.10
N ALA A 225 6.02 -4.28 -3.27
CA ALA A 225 6.57 -4.23 -1.92
C ALA A 225 8.05 -3.78 -1.92
N ALA A 226 8.82 -4.19 -2.92
CA ALA A 226 10.21 -3.74 -3.09
C ALA A 226 10.30 -2.23 -3.33
N ALA A 227 9.42 -1.67 -4.16
CA ALA A 227 9.35 -0.24 -4.44
C ALA A 227 8.90 0.55 -3.19
N ILE A 228 7.90 0.05 -2.45
CA ILE A 228 7.42 0.63 -1.19
C ILE A 228 8.55 0.66 -0.16
N ALA A 229 9.24 -0.46 0.06
CA ALA A 229 10.34 -0.55 1.00
C ALA A 229 11.49 0.41 0.63
N PHE A 230 11.84 0.54 -0.65
CA PHE A 230 12.81 1.53 -1.12
C PHE A 230 12.39 2.96 -0.75
N LEU A 231 11.15 3.36 -1.05
CA LEU A 231 10.67 4.72 -0.78
C LEU A 231 10.65 5.04 0.73
N CYS A 232 10.50 4.04 1.60
CA CYS A 232 10.49 4.21 3.05
C CYS A 232 11.89 4.15 3.68
N ALA A 233 12.89 3.60 3.00
CA ALA A 233 14.25 3.46 3.49
C ALA A 233 15.07 4.78 3.42
N ASP A 234 16.19 4.82 4.14
CA ASP A 234 17.10 5.99 4.14
C ASP A 234 17.75 6.26 2.79
N GLU A 235 17.87 5.24 1.94
CA GLU A 235 18.32 5.38 0.55
C GLU A 235 17.46 6.36 -0.25
N ALA A 236 16.17 6.50 0.11
CA ALA A 236 15.24 7.45 -0.47
C ALA A 236 15.18 8.80 0.29
N SER A 237 16.20 9.16 1.06
CA SER A 237 16.20 10.35 1.93
C SER A 237 15.98 11.68 1.19
N TYR A 238 16.28 11.74 -0.11
CA TYR A 238 16.03 12.92 -0.96
C TYR A 238 14.80 12.76 -1.86
N ILE A 239 13.96 11.75 -1.59
CA ILE A 239 12.72 11.47 -2.35
C ILE A 239 11.51 11.73 -1.45
N THR A 240 10.76 12.79 -1.76
CA THR A 240 9.47 13.11 -1.15
C THR A 240 8.55 13.76 -2.18
N GLY A 241 7.22 13.56 -2.06
CA GLY A 241 6.24 14.02 -3.05
C GLY A 241 6.28 13.25 -4.37
N SER A 242 7.05 12.17 -4.46
CA SER A 242 7.25 11.39 -5.68
C SER A 242 6.07 10.44 -5.95
N ARG A 243 5.91 10.10 -7.23
CA ARG A 243 4.90 9.17 -7.76
C ARG A 243 5.61 8.09 -8.54
N LEU A 244 5.93 6.97 -7.87
CA LEU A 244 6.66 5.87 -8.48
C LEU A 244 5.69 4.89 -9.15
N VAL A 245 5.73 4.82 -10.47
CA VAL A 245 4.93 3.88 -11.27
C VAL A 245 5.58 2.50 -11.25
N VAL A 246 4.79 1.47 -10.94
CA VAL A 246 5.22 0.06 -10.87
C VAL A 246 4.21 -0.78 -11.65
N ASP A 247 4.25 -0.69 -12.97
CA ASP A 247 3.18 -1.18 -13.84
C ASP A 247 3.63 -2.04 -15.03
N GLY A 248 4.91 -2.38 -15.09
CA GLY A 248 5.45 -3.13 -16.21
C GLY A 248 5.37 -2.39 -17.55
N GLY A 249 5.31 -1.05 -17.53
CA GLY A 249 5.20 -0.19 -18.69
C GLY A 249 3.77 -0.06 -19.24
N TRP A 250 2.74 -0.49 -18.51
CA TRP A 250 1.36 -0.43 -18.94
C TRP A 250 0.91 1.01 -19.30
N SER A 251 1.28 2.00 -18.49
CA SER A 251 0.87 3.40 -18.70
C SER A 251 1.58 4.10 -19.89
N VAL A 252 2.64 3.49 -20.44
CA VAL A 252 3.42 4.08 -21.54
C VAL A 252 3.34 3.28 -22.84
N VAL A 253 2.77 2.08 -22.82
CA VAL A 253 2.51 1.30 -24.04
C VAL A 253 1.45 2.02 -24.86
N LYS A 254 1.77 2.29 -26.13
CA LYS A 254 0.82 2.76 -27.13
C LYS A 254 0.75 1.75 -28.26
N ASP A 255 -0.45 1.38 -28.65
CA ASP A 255 -0.67 0.62 -29.87
C ASP A 255 -0.40 1.56 -31.04
N SER A 256 0.72 1.36 -31.72
CA SER A 256 1.11 2.11 -32.91
C SER A 256 0.98 1.18 -34.12
N VAL A 257 -0.19 1.16 -34.71
CA VAL A 257 -0.36 0.57 -36.05
C VAL A 257 -0.21 1.66 -37.07
#